data_bdfd4ea6f14722b810a7b945189a7b48
#
_entry.id   bdfd4ea6f14722b810a7b945189a7b48
#
_cell.length_a   1.000
_cell.length_b   1.000
_cell.length_c   1.000
_cell.angle_alpha   90.00
_cell.angle_beta   90.00
_cell.angle_gamma   90.00
#
_symmetry.space_group_name_H-M   'P 1'
#
loop_
_entity.id
_entity.type
_entity.pdbx_description
1 polymer ?
#
loop_
_entity_poly.entity_id
_entity_poly.type
_entity_poly.pdbx_seq_one_letter_code
_entity_poly.pdbx_strand_id
1 'polypeptide(L)'
;GGGKALLLSILAGRLYYLQVVEADRYRTLADENRINLRLLPPLRGRIVDRLGIPLADNQQNYRVLLIPEDARSLHATMNALDQVIPLSDGERRRILRDVKRNRSFVPVTVRENLSWKSAAQIEVNSPDLPGIMIDVGQSRSYPHGQELAHVMGYVAAVSPAEQTGDPLLELPGFRVGKAGLEKIHDLRLRGKSGSSQVEVNAYGRVIRELERREGEPGAEVNLTIDIALQRTVNHRLKNQSAAAVAIDVHSGEVLAMASSPAFDPNAFNQGLKVADW
;
A
#
# COMPACT_ATOMS: atom_id res chain seq x y z
N GLY A 1 -46.40 -47.36 -0.26
CA GLY A 1 -45.55 -46.86 -1.41
C GLY A 1 -45.91 -45.45 -1.88
N GLY A 2 -47.20 -45.04 -1.83
CA GLY A 2 -47.69 -43.81 -2.47
C GLY A 2 -47.13 -42.50 -1.90
N GLY A 3 -46.91 -42.38 -0.58
CA GLY A 3 -46.37 -41.19 0.04
C GLY A 3 -44.91 -40.85 -0.37
N LYS A 4 -44.09 -41.89 -0.62
CA LYS A 4 -42.71 -41.70 -1.09
C LYS A 4 -42.66 -41.20 -2.55
N ALA A 5 -43.56 -41.72 -3.41
CA ALA A 5 -43.68 -41.28 -4.80
C ALA A 5 -44.17 -39.80 -4.88
N LEU A 6 -45.11 -39.39 -4.05
CA LEU A 6 -45.58 -38.01 -3.98
C LEU A 6 -44.48 -37.04 -3.54
N LEU A 7 -43.69 -37.40 -2.51
CA LEU A 7 -42.55 -36.59 -2.06
C LEU A 7 -41.49 -36.47 -3.12
N LEU A 8 -41.16 -37.55 -3.85
CA LEU A 8 -40.20 -37.51 -4.95
C LEU A 8 -40.70 -36.61 -6.10
N SER A 9 -41.99 -36.67 -6.44
CA SER A 9 -42.58 -35.80 -7.47
C SER A 9 -42.53 -34.31 -7.10
N ILE A 10 -42.80 -33.97 -5.84
CA ILE A 10 -42.70 -32.59 -5.33
C ILE A 10 -41.24 -32.14 -5.40
N LEU A 11 -40.26 -32.99 -5.01
CA LEU A 11 -38.86 -32.67 -5.06
C LEU A 11 -38.38 -32.45 -6.48
N ALA A 12 -38.78 -33.37 -7.41
CA ALA A 12 -38.46 -33.25 -8.83
C ALA A 12 -39.05 -31.99 -9.47
N GLY A 13 -40.31 -31.67 -9.13
CA GLY A 13 -40.92 -30.43 -9.57
C GLY A 13 -40.22 -29.17 -9.04
N ARG A 14 -39.75 -29.19 -7.80
CA ARG A 14 -38.97 -28.09 -7.21
C ARG A 14 -37.58 -27.97 -7.86
N LEU A 15 -36.93 -29.07 -8.11
CA LEU A 15 -35.65 -29.10 -8.83
C LEU A 15 -35.79 -28.55 -10.26
N TYR A 16 -36.82 -29.00 -10.99
CA TYR A 16 -37.11 -28.49 -12.32
C TYR A 16 -37.38 -26.96 -12.29
N TYR A 17 -38.16 -26.48 -11.35
CA TYR A 17 -38.44 -25.05 -11.20
C TYR A 17 -37.14 -24.25 -10.97
N LEU A 18 -36.28 -24.70 -10.05
CA LEU A 18 -35.02 -24.02 -9.73
C LEU A 18 -33.98 -24.09 -10.87
N GLN A 19 -33.92 -25.23 -11.58
CA GLN A 19 -32.88 -25.46 -12.58
C GLN A 19 -33.27 -25.01 -13.99
N VAL A 20 -34.55 -24.87 -14.28
CA VAL A 20 -35.05 -24.51 -15.61
C VAL A 20 -35.76 -23.17 -15.59
N VAL A 21 -36.69 -22.94 -14.67
CA VAL A 21 -37.52 -21.72 -14.68
C VAL A 21 -36.75 -20.54 -14.09
N GLU A 22 -36.04 -20.76 -12.99
CA GLU A 22 -35.21 -19.70 -12.34
C GLU A 22 -33.71 -19.82 -12.63
N ALA A 23 -33.32 -20.67 -13.58
CA ALA A 23 -31.90 -20.93 -13.89
C ALA A 23 -31.11 -19.67 -14.16
N ASP A 24 -31.63 -18.76 -14.94
CA ASP A 24 -30.94 -17.52 -15.32
C ASP A 24 -30.76 -16.59 -14.11
N ARG A 25 -31.74 -16.52 -13.23
CA ARG A 25 -31.66 -15.74 -11.99
C ARG A 25 -30.58 -16.27 -11.06
N TYR A 26 -30.54 -17.60 -10.86
CA TYR A 26 -29.51 -18.21 -9.99
C TYR A 26 -28.12 -18.18 -10.62
N ARG A 27 -28.01 -18.23 -11.96
CA ARG A 27 -26.76 -18.00 -12.66
C ARG A 27 -26.26 -16.58 -12.44
N THR A 28 -27.09 -15.57 -12.64
CA THR A 28 -26.73 -14.17 -12.40
C THR A 28 -26.26 -13.95 -10.96
N LEU A 29 -27.01 -14.46 -9.97
CA LEU A 29 -26.61 -14.36 -8.55
C LEU A 29 -25.30 -15.14 -8.25
N ALA A 30 -25.08 -16.26 -8.91
CA ALA A 30 -23.82 -17.01 -8.76
C ALA A 30 -22.66 -16.26 -9.39
N ASP A 31 -22.86 -15.65 -10.56
CA ASP A 31 -21.85 -14.85 -11.25
C ASP A 31 -21.54 -13.56 -10.50
N GLU A 32 -22.55 -12.87 -9.96
CA GLU A 32 -22.35 -11.70 -9.08
C GLU A 32 -21.56 -12.02 -7.81
N ASN A 33 -21.81 -13.17 -7.19
CA ASN A 33 -21.05 -13.64 -6.02
C ASN A 33 -19.63 -14.13 -6.36
N ARG A 34 -19.35 -14.40 -7.62
CA ARG A 34 -18.08 -14.93 -8.12
C ARG A 34 -17.13 -13.84 -8.58
N ILE A 35 -17.64 -12.66 -8.93
CA ILE A 35 -16.84 -11.52 -9.40
C ILE A 35 -16.69 -10.52 -8.26
N ASN A 36 -15.45 -10.22 -7.89
CA ASN A 36 -15.11 -9.19 -6.91
C ASN A 36 -14.36 -8.05 -7.59
N LEU A 37 -14.73 -6.82 -7.25
CA LEU A 37 -14.03 -5.62 -7.67
C LEU A 37 -12.96 -5.27 -6.65
N ARG A 38 -11.70 -5.23 -7.08
CA ARG A 38 -10.57 -4.76 -6.28
C ARG A 38 -10.12 -3.40 -6.76
N LEU A 39 -9.96 -2.46 -5.84
CA LEU A 39 -9.36 -1.18 -6.14
C LEU A 39 -7.84 -1.33 -6.26
N LEU A 40 -7.28 -0.66 -7.27
CA LEU A 40 -5.84 -0.55 -7.49
C LEU A 40 -5.39 0.84 -7.06
N PRO A 41 -4.44 0.96 -6.12
CA PRO A 41 -3.94 2.25 -5.70
C PRO A 41 -3.24 2.94 -6.87
N PRO A 42 -3.54 4.22 -7.13
CA PRO A 42 -2.88 4.99 -8.17
C PRO A 42 -1.45 5.36 -7.75
N LEU A 43 -0.61 5.67 -8.73
CA LEU A 43 0.70 6.26 -8.47
C LEU A 43 0.52 7.68 -7.93
N ARG A 44 1.20 8.01 -6.82
CA ARG A 44 1.18 9.35 -6.25
C ARG A 44 1.93 10.33 -7.15
N GLY A 45 1.38 11.52 -7.39
CA GLY A 45 1.99 12.56 -8.19
C GLY A 45 3.36 12.98 -7.65
N ARG A 46 4.27 13.34 -8.54
CA ARG A 46 5.59 13.84 -8.15
C ARG A 46 5.49 15.29 -7.67
N ILE A 47 6.43 15.68 -6.82
CA ILE A 47 6.66 17.09 -6.48
C ILE A 47 8.06 17.43 -6.97
N VAL A 48 8.18 18.49 -7.75
CA VAL A 48 9.43 18.91 -8.35
C VAL A 48 9.74 20.37 -8.02
N ASP A 49 11.01 20.74 -8.09
CA ASP A 49 11.45 22.12 -7.93
C ASP A 49 11.15 22.96 -9.19
N ARG A 50 11.54 24.22 -9.19
CA ARG A 50 11.34 25.15 -10.32
C ARG A 50 12.05 24.73 -11.61
N LEU A 51 13.03 23.84 -11.54
CA LEU A 51 13.80 23.32 -12.66
C LEU A 51 13.39 21.88 -13.05
N GLY A 52 12.34 21.32 -12.41
CA GLY A 52 11.88 19.95 -12.65
C GLY A 52 12.67 18.88 -11.90
N ILE A 53 13.52 19.25 -10.93
CA ILE A 53 14.28 18.30 -10.12
C ILE A 53 13.32 17.64 -9.10
N PRO A 54 13.26 16.30 -9.01
CA PRO A 54 12.35 15.61 -8.09
C PRO A 54 12.67 15.91 -6.62
N LEU A 55 11.69 16.44 -5.89
CA LEU A 55 11.72 16.68 -4.44
C LEU A 55 10.99 15.59 -3.67
N ALA A 56 9.93 15.03 -4.27
CA ALA A 56 9.29 13.80 -3.83
C ALA A 56 8.89 12.96 -5.03
N ASP A 57 9.24 11.70 -5.01
CA ASP A 57 9.01 10.74 -6.08
C ASP A 57 8.54 9.39 -5.53
N ASN A 58 8.23 8.45 -6.41
CA ASN A 58 7.86 7.09 -6.05
C ASN A 58 9.01 6.14 -6.41
N GLN A 59 9.35 5.25 -5.49
CA GLN A 59 10.34 4.21 -5.74
C GLN A 59 9.73 2.83 -5.51
N GLN A 60 10.25 1.84 -6.21
CA GLN A 60 9.84 0.46 -6.00
C GLN A 60 10.11 0.04 -4.55
N ASN A 61 9.13 -0.61 -3.97
CA ASN A 61 9.17 -1.14 -2.62
C ASN A 61 8.89 -2.63 -2.65
N TYR A 62 9.83 -3.42 -2.16
CA TYR A 62 9.68 -4.86 -2.04
C TYR A 62 9.12 -5.21 -0.66
N ARG A 63 8.07 -6.01 -0.65
CA ARG A 63 7.40 -6.49 0.57
C ARG A 63 7.44 -8.01 0.61
N VAL A 64 7.66 -8.55 1.79
CA VAL A 64 7.48 -9.99 2.04
C VAL A 64 6.08 -10.21 2.55
N LEU A 65 5.34 -11.04 1.88
CA LEU A 65 4.01 -11.49 2.27
C LEU A 65 4.08 -12.97 2.65
N LEU A 66 3.29 -13.35 3.65
CA LEU A 66 3.07 -14.73 4.06
C LEU A 66 1.61 -15.10 3.79
N ILE A 67 1.38 -16.12 3.00
CA ILE A 67 0.07 -16.75 2.80
C ILE A 67 0.00 -17.98 3.71
N PRO A 68 -0.77 -17.93 4.81
CA PRO A 68 -0.73 -18.98 5.82
C PRO A 68 -1.17 -20.37 5.32
N GLU A 69 -2.09 -20.44 4.36
CA GLU A 69 -2.58 -21.72 3.82
C GLU A 69 -1.54 -22.43 2.94
N ASP A 70 -0.64 -21.69 2.31
CA ASP A 70 0.42 -22.24 1.47
C ASP A 70 1.65 -22.65 2.31
N ALA A 71 1.72 -22.21 3.57
CA ALA A 71 2.75 -22.62 4.51
C ALA A 71 2.43 -23.98 5.13
N ARG A 72 3.29 -24.99 4.93
CA ARG A 72 3.12 -26.32 5.55
C ARG A 72 3.07 -26.24 7.07
N SER A 73 3.89 -25.39 7.65
CA SER A 73 3.93 -25.05 9.07
C SER A 73 4.37 -23.61 9.21
N LEU A 74 3.51 -22.77 9.79
CA LEU A 74 3.78 -21.34 10.00
C LEU A 74 5.09 -21.12 10.77
N HIS A 75 5.34 -21.90 11.83
CA HIS A 75 6.56 -21.79 12.62
C HIS A 75 7.81 -22.22 11.84
N ALA A 76 7.72 -23.30 11.05
CA ALA A 76 8.83 -23.77 10.23
C ALA A 76 9.18 -22.74 9.15
N THR A 77 8.17 -22.20 8.44
CA THR A 77 8.38 -21.17 7.42
C THR A 77 8.98 -19.88 8.02
N MET A 78 8.49 -19.47 9.19
CA MET A 78 9.07 -18.28 9.87
C MET A 78 10.51 -18.52 10.32
N ASN A 79 10.85 -19.72 10.77
CA ASN A 79 12.23 -20.06 11.15
C ASN A 79 13.15 -20.14 9.91
N ALA A 80 12.68 -20.69 8.81
CA ALA A 80 13.42 -20.70 7.54
C ALA A 80 13.64 -19.29 7.01
N LEU A 81 12.61 -18.44 7.06
CA LEU A 81 12.72 -17.02 6.66
C LEU A 81 13.72 -16.26 7.55
N ASP A 82 13.77 -16.54 8.83
CA ASP A 82 14.69 -15.93 9.79
C ASP A 82 16.17 -16.19 9.46
N GLN A 83 16.48 -17.32 8.82
CA GLN A 83 17.83 -17.60 8.32
C GLN A 83 18.23 -16.74 7.13
N VAL A 84 17.23 -16.28 6.34
CA VAL A 84 17.47 -15.44 5.16
C VAL A 84 17.45 -13.96 5.53
N ILE A 85 16.45 -13.55 6.32
CA ILE A 85 16.28 -12.19 6.84
C ILE A 85 15.94 -12.27 8.34
N PRO A 86 16.82 -11.82 9.25
CA PRO A 86 16.57 -11.92 10.69
C PRO A 86 15.25 -11.23 11.09
N LEU A 87 14.40 -11.96 11.81
CA LEU A 87 13.12 -11.47 12.32
C LEU A 87 13.21 -11.17 13.81
N SER A 88 12.85 -9.96 14.21
CA SER A 88 12.75 -9.62 15.63
C SER A 88 11.56 -10.34 16.30
N ASP A 89 11.64 -10.53 17.62
CA ASP A 89 10.53 -11.10 18.40
C ASP A 89 9.24 -10.28 18.29
N GLY A 90 9.37 -8.96 18.13
CA GLY A 90 8.25 -8.05 17.91
C GLY A 90 7.53 -8.34 16.58
N GLU A 91 8.30 -8.50 15.50
CA GLU A 91 7.76 -8.86 14.19
C GLU A 91 7.09 -10.23 14.21
N ARG A 92 7.74 -11.23 14.82
CA ARG A 92 7.15 -12.57 14.97
C ARG A 92 5.80 -12.54 15.69
N ARG A 93 5.71 -11.82 16.83
CA ARG A 93 4.44 -11.66 17.55
C ARG A 93 3.38 -10.93 16.74
N ARG A 94 3.76 -9.90 15.97
CA ARG A 94 2.85 -9.18 15.09
C ARG A 94 2.30 -10.10 14.00
N ILE A 95 3.18 -10.81 13.28
CA ILE A 95 2.80 -11.73 12.20
C ILE A 95 1.82 -12.80 12.73
N LEU A 96 2.11 -13.41 13.86
CA LEU A 96 1.24 -14.43 14.47
C LEU A 96 -0.15 -13.88 14.85
N ARG A 97 -0.22 -12.64 15.33
CA ARG A 97 -1.51 -11.97 15.61
C ARG A 97 -2.29 -11.71 14.34
N ASP A 98 -1.61 -11.23 13.30
CA ASP A 98 -2.24 -10.86 12.02
C ASP A 98 -2.74 -12.12 11.30
N VAL A 99 -1.98 -13.22 11.33
CA VAL A 99 -2.44 -14.52 10.83
C VAL A 99 -3.69 -15.02 11.56
N LYS A 100 -3.78 -14.84 12.89
CA LYS A 100 -4.97 -15.27 13.66
C LYS A 100 -6.22 -14.41 13.39
N ARG A 101 -6.05 -13.17 12.94
CA ARG A 101 -7.16 -12.23 12.66
C ARG A 101 -7.71 -12.37 11.25
N ASN A 102 -6.91 -12.83 10.32
CA ASN A 102 -7.26 -12.93 8.92
C ASN A 102 -7.61 -14.37 8.54
N ARG A 103 -8.28 -14.53 7.39
CA ARG A 103 -8.50 -15.85 6.77
C ARG A 103 -7.17 -16.39 6.25
N SER A 104 -7.01 -17.71 6.22
CA SER A 104 -5.73 -18.38 5.89
C SER A 104 -5.18 -18.06 4.49
N PHE A 105 -6.05 -17.73 3.54
CA PHE A 105 -5.66 -17.34 2.18
C PHE A 105 -5.32 -15.85 2.02
N VAL A 106 -5.55 -15.03 3.05
CA VAL A 106 -5.25 -13.60 2.99
C VAL A 106 -3.77 -13.41 3.30
N PRO A 107 -3.01 -12.76 2.38
CA PRO A 107 -1.60 -12.49 2.62
C PRO A 107 -1.40 -11.58 3.82
N VAL A 108 -0.46 -11.94 4.69
CA VAL A 108 -0.05 -11.14 5.84
C VAL A 108 1.31 -10.53 5.55
N THR A 109 1.45 -9.22 5.74
CA THR A 109 2.72 -8.53 5.53
C THR A 109 3.72 -8.88 6.63
N VAL A 110 4.81 -9.53 6.24
CA VAL A 110 5.93 -9.85 7.14
C VAL A 110 6.80 -8.62 7.33
N ARG A 111 7.29 -8.04 6.24
CA ARG A 111 8.15 -6.85 6.24
C ARG A 111 7.97 -6.05 4.95
N GLU A 112 8.01 -4.74 5.08
CA GLU A 112 8.02 -3.79 3.97
C GLU A 112 9.41 -3.16 3.82
N ASN A 113 9.59 -2.41 2.73
CA ASN A 113 10.80 -1.64 2.45
C ASN A 113 12.08 -2.49 2.43
N LEU A 114 12.00 -3.69 1.82
CA LEU A 114 13.18 -4.49 1.61
C LEU A 114 14.07 -3.89 0.51
N SER A 115 15.38 -4.05 0.71
CA SER A 115 16.33 -3.80 -0.36
C SER A 115 16.16 -4.83 -1.47
N TRP A 116 16.49 -4.47 -2.71
CA TRP A 116 16.55 -5.42 -3.82
C TRP A 116 17.36 -6.68 -3.48
N LYS A 117 18.50 -6.49 -2.78
CA LYS A 117 19.35 -7.61 -2.37
C LYS A 117 18.61 -8.59 -1.45
N SER A 118 17.90 -8.07 -0.46
CA SER A 118 17.12 -8.91 0.48
C SER A 118 15.95 -9.59 -0.23
N ALA A 119 15.26 -8.89 -1.13
CA ALA A 119 14.19 -9.47 -1.94
C ALA A 119 14.71 -10.60 -2.82
N ALA A 120 15.82 -10.38 -3.51
CA ALA A 120 16.46 -11.40 -4.35
C ALA A 120 16.95 -12.62 -3.53
N GLN A 121 17.46 -12.41 -2.30
CA GLN A 121 17.82 -13.52 -1.42
C GLN A 121 16.62 -14.38 -1.04
N ILE A 122 15.48 -13.77 -0.75
CA ILE A 122 14.24 -14.51 -0.44
C ILE A 122 13.77 -15.28 -1.67
N GLU A 123 13.78 -14.64 -2.84
CA GLU A 123 13.33 -15.26 -4.09
C GLU A 123 14.16 -16.47 -4.48
N VAL A 124 15.48 -16.40 -4.33
CA VAL A 124 16.41 -17.53 -4.55
C VAL A 124 16.10 -18.70 -3.59
N ASN A 125 15.70 -18.41 -2.35
CA ASN A 125 15.36 -19.41 -1.34
C ASN A 125 13.86 -19.78 -1.35
N SER A 126 13.08 -19.27 -2.31
CA SER A 126 11.63 -19.50 -2.42
C SER A 126 11.22 -20.99 -2.32
N PRO A 127 11.95 -21.98 -2.89
CA PRO A 127 11.59 -23.40 -2.73
C PRO A 127 11.56 -23.89 -1.27
N ASP A 128 12.37 -23.29 -0.41
CA ASP A 128 12.48 -23.64 1.02
C ASP A 128 11.58 -22.75 1.91
N LEU A 129 10.86 -21.80 1.30
CA LEU A 129 10.01 -20.82 1.97
C LEU A 129 8.53 -20.95 1.54
N PRO A 130 7.88 -22.10 1.74
CA PRO A 130 6.49 -22.30 1.32
C PRO A 130 5.56 -21.28 1.99
N GLY A 131 4.71 -20.62 1.19
CA GLY A 131 3.80 -19.57 1.63
C GLY A 131 4.42 -18.17 1.73
N ILE A 132 5.71 -18.01 1.46
CA ILE A 132 6.36 -16.70 1.34
C ILE A 132 6.34 -16.26 -0.13
N MET A 133 5.99 -15.00 -0.34
CA MET A 133 6.06 -14.35 -1.66
C MET A 133 6.61 -12.95 -1.54
N ILE A 134 7.28 -12.50 -2.59
CA ILE A 134 7.67 -11.10 -2.75
C ILE A 134 6.60 -10.37 -3.54
N ASP A 135 6.13 -9.27 -2.99
CA ASP A 135 5.22 -8.34 -3.64
C ASP A 135 5.96 -7.04 -3.93
N VAL A 136 5.71 -6.47 -5.11
CA VAL A 136 6.34 -5.24 -5.56
C VAL A 136 5.30 -4.12 -5.55
N GLY A 137 5.50 -3.18 -4.67
CA GLY A 137 4.67 -1.98 -4.57
C GLY A 137 5.45 -0.71 -4.87
N GLN A 138 4.87 0.40 -4.49
CA GLN A 138 5.48 1.73 -4.56
C GLN A 138 5.53 2.33 -3.16
N SER A 139 6.62 3.01 -2.84
CA SER A 139 6.73 3.83 -1.65
C SER A 139 7.16 5.25 -2.00
N ARG A 140 6.75 6.22 -1.18
CA ARG A 140 7.15 7.61 -1.35
C ARG A 140 8.62 7.76 -1.01
N SER A 141 9.36 8.50 -1.82
CA SER A 141 10.77 8.80 -1.63
C SER A 141 10.98 10.31 -1.62
N TYR A 142 11.79 10.77 -0.69
CA TYR A 142 12.22 12.16 -0.56
C TYR A 142 13.74 12.21 -0.75
N PRO A 143 14.22 12.43 -2.00
CA PRO A 143 15.63 12.33 -2.34
C PRO A 143 16.53 13.30 -1.57
N HIS A 144 15.94 14.43 -1.11
CA HIS A 144 16.66 15.48 -0.39
C HIS A 144 16.49 15.40 1.14
N GLY A 145 15.79 14.37 1.65
CA GLY A 145 15.69 14.05 3.08
C GLY A 145 15.35 15.28 3.94
N GLN A 146 16.22 15.58 4.89
CA GLN A 146 16.02 16.66 5.88
C GLN A 146 15.96 18.07 5.26
N GLU A 147 16.54 18.26 4.06
CA GLU A 147 16.69 19.60 3.46
C GLU A 147 15.34 20.29 3.19
N LEU A 148 14.27 19.51 2.97
CA LEU A 148 12.94 20.00 2.64
C LEU A 148 11.84 19.49 3.58
N ALA A 149 12.18 18.81 4.67
CA ALA A 149 11.25 18.09 5.53
C ALA A 149 10.05 18.94 5.98
N HIS A 150 10.29 20.17 6.42
CA HIS A 150 9.24 21.07 6.92
C HIS A 150 8.31 21.58 5.80
N VAL A 151 8.83 21.74 4.59
CA VAL A 151 8.05 22.16 3.41
C VAL A 151 7.24 20.98 2.85
N MET A 152 7.93 19.87 2.61
CA MET A 152 7.32 18.69 2.00
C MET A 152 6.34 18.00 2.94
N GLY A 153 6.69 17.93 4.23
CA GLY A 153 6.01 17.00 5.14
C GLY A 153 6.32 15.54 4.81
N TYR A 154 5.38 14.67 5.07
CA TYR A 154 5.55 13.23 4.85
C TYR A 154 4.21 12.54 4.63
N VAL A 155 4.27 11.32 4.11
CA VAL A 155 3.12 10.40 4.02
C VAL A 155 3.23 9.32 5.08
N ALA A 156 2.09 8.90 5.62
CA ALA A 156 2.02 7.74 6.51
C ALA A 156 0.69 6.99 6.35
N ALA A 157 0.55 5.84 7.00
CA ALA A 157 -0.65 5.03 6.95
C ALA A 157 -1.89 5.83 7.39
N VAL A 158 -3.02 5.51 6.78
CA VAL A 158 -4.32 6.11 7.12
C VAL A 158 -4.68 5.74 8.57
N SER A 159 -4.99 6.74 9.38
CA SER A 159 -5.51 6.52 10.73
C SER A 159 -7.03 6.29 10.70
N PRO A 160 -7.61 5.65 11.73
CA PRO A 160 -9.07 5.45 11.80
C PRO A 160 -9.88 6.76 11.69
N ALA A 161 -9.35 7.86 12.20
CA ALA A 161 -10.01 9.17 12.13
C ALA A 161 -10.01 9.79 10.72
N GLU A 162 -9.15 9.32 9.83
CA GLU A 162 -9.04 9.78 8.44
C GLU A 162 -9.86 8.92 7.46
N GLN A 163 -10.45 7.83 7.92
CA GLN A 163 -11.35 7.00 7.12
C GLN A 163 -12.69 7.74 6.96
N THR A 164 -12.83 8.42 5.82
CA THR A 164 -14.01 9.24 5.50
C THR A 164 -15.08 8.48 4.70
N GLY A 165 -14.94 7.16 4.53
CA GLY A 165 -15.79 6.35 3.66
C GLY A 165 -15.30 6.30 2.20
N ASP A 166 -14.16 6.90 1.89
CA ASP A 166 -13.48 6.70 0.61
C ASP A 166 -12.84 5.29 0.61
N PRO A 167 -13.28 4.37 -0.28
CA PRO A 167 -12.78 2.99 -0.29
C PRO A 167 -11.27 2.89 -0.53
N LEU A 168 -10.65 3.91 -1.14
CA LEU A 168 -9.21 3.97 -1.35
C LEU A 168 -8.43 4.07 -0.03
N LEU A 169 -9.00 4.77 0.96
CA LEU A 169 -8.41 4.93 2.30
C LEU A 169 -8.50 3.66 3.15
N GLU A 170 -9.36 2.73 2.76
CA GLU A 170 -9.52 1.44 3.44
C GLU A 170 -8.54 0.38 2.92
N LEU A 171 -7.83 0.67 1.81
CA LEU A 171 -6.86 -0.27 1.25
C LEU A 171 -5.70 -0.49 2.22
N PRO A 172 -5.32 -1.76 2.49
CA PRO A 172 -4.19 -2.09 3.34
C PRO A 172 -2.89 -1.46 2.81
N GLY A 173 -2.19 -0.74 3.70
CA GLY A 173 -0.92 -0.09 3.36
C GLY A 173 -1.06 1.20 2.55
N PHE A 174 -2.29 1.68 2.29
CA PHE A 174 -2.48 2.98 1.64
C PHE A 174 -1.97 4.11 2.54
N ARG A 175 -1.37 5.12 1.92
CA ARG A 175 -0.72 6.24 2.64
C ARG A 175 -1.29 7.57 2.18
N VAL A 176 -1.45 8.48 3.15
CA VAL A 176 -1.94 9.85 2.93
C VAL A 176 -0.94 10.86 3.44
N GLY A 177 -0.99 12.07 2.92
CA GLY A 177 -0.17 13.18 3.41
C GLY A 177 -0.55 13.59 4.83
N LYS A 178 0.42 13.63 5.75
CA LYS A 178 0.20 13.97 7.17
C LYS A 178 0.58 15.39 7.51
N ALA A 179 1.53 15.96 6.80
CA ALA A 179 2.05 17.29 7.05
C ALA A 179 2.49 17.96 5.74
N GLY A 180 2.75 19.25 5.78
CA GLY A 180 3.32 20.05 4.70
C GLY A 180 2.54 19.99 3.39
N LEU A 181 3.23 20.11 2.28
CA LEU A 181 2.66 20.06 0.93
C LEU A 181 2.00 18.71 0.62
N GLU A 182 2.54 17.61 1.15
CA GLU A 182 1.94 16.29 1.01
C GLU A 182 0.51 16.23 1.55
N LYS A 183 0.24 16.94 2.67
CA LYS A 183 -1.11 17.01 3.25
C LYS A 183 -2.00 17.99 2.49
N ILE A 184 -1.49 19.19 2.21
CA ILE A 184 -2.29 20.27 1.60
C ILE A 184 -2.75 19.86 0.18
N HIS A 185 -1.89 19.18 -0.56
CA HIS A 185 -2.17 18.71 -1.92
C HIS A 185 -2.52 17.23 -2.00
N ASP A 186 -2.88 16.58 -0.88
CA ASP A 186 -3.06 15.14 -0.85
C ASP A 186 -4.04 14.62 -1.90
N LEU A 187 -5.22 15.23 -2.04
CA LEU A 187 -6.22 14.83 -3.04
C LEU A 187 -5.69 14.97 -4.49
N ARG A 188 -4.93 16.01 -4.77
CA ARG A 188 -4.35 16.24 -6.10
C ARG A 188 -3.21 15.27 -6.39
N LEU A 189 -2.36 15.01 -5.38
CA LEU A 189 -1.23 14.09 -5.47
C LEU A 189 -1.67 12.63 -5.46
N ARG A 190 -2.80 12.30 -4.84
CA ARG A 190 -3.30 10.93 -4.67
C ARG A 190 -3.65 10.26 -6.00
N GLY A 191 -4.22 11.00 -6.97
CA GLY A 191 -4.75 10.47 -8.22
C GLY A 191 -6.10 9.77 -8.05
N LYS A 192 -6.50 8.99 -9.06
CA LYS A 192 -7.75 8.23 -9.05
C LYS A 192 -7.45 6.73 -9.12
N SER A 193 -8.14 5.95 -8.30
CA SER A 193 -7.98 4.50 -8.26
C SER A 193 -8.31 3.83 -9.59
N GLY A 194 -7.53 2.81 -9.92
CA GLY A 194 -7.92 1.82 -10.89
C GLY A 194 -8.81 0.75 -10.27
N SER A 195 -9.21 -0.21 -11.07
CA SER A 195 -10.00 -1.35 -10.63
C SER A 195 -9.55 -2.64 -11.32
N SER A 196 -9.60 -3.74 -10.60
CA SER A 196 -9.42 -5.09 -11.14
C SER A 196 -10.64 -5.93 -10.79
N GLN A 197 -11.28 -6.51 -11.81
CA GLN A 197 -12.32 -7.51 -11.62
C GLN A 197 -11.67 -8.86 -11.50
N VAL A 198 -11.86 -9.51 -10.36
CA VAL A 198 -11.30 -10.82 -10.08
C VAL A 198 -12.39 -11.84 -9.86
N GLU A 199 -12.21 -13.03 -10.44
CA GLU A 199 -13.04 -14.18 -10.16
C GLU A 199 -12.58 -14.82 -8.85
N VAL A 200 -13.54 -15.04 -7.94
CA VAL A 200 -13.27 -15.66 -6.64
C VAL A 200 -14.06 -16.95 -6.46
N ASN A 201 -13.53 -17.89 -5.67
CA ASN A 201 -14.28 -19.07 -5.26
C ASN A 201 -15.23 -18.75 -4.08
N ALA A 202 -16.00 -19.74 -3.64
CA ALA A 202 -16.95 -19.61 -2.53
C ALA A 202 -16.31 -19.18 -1.19
N TYR A 203 -14.99 -19.28 -1.05
CA TYR A 203 -14.24 -18.86 0.13
C TYR A 203 -13.68 -17.43 -0.01
N GLY A 204 -13.80 -16.81 -1.20
CA GLY A 204 -13.26 -15.49 -1.51
C GLY A 204 -11.81 -15.49 -2.00
N ARG A 205 -11.23 -16.67 -2.32
CA ARG A 205 -9.90 -16.79 -2.92
C ARG A 205 -9.97 -16.42 -4.40
N VAL A 206 -9.04 -15.57 -4.86
CA VAL A 206 -8.92 -15.19 -6.27
C VAL A 206 -8.49 -16.39 -7.10
N ILE A 207 -9.24 -16.68 -8.15
CA ILE A 207 -8.94 -17.72 -9.14
C ILE A 207 -8.17 -17.12 -10.31
N ARG A 208 -8.66 -15.99 -10.84
CA ARG A 208 -8.04 -15.25 -11.96
C ARG A 208 -8.52 -13.81 -12.01
N GLU A 209 -7.74 -12.99 -12.66
CA GLU A 209 -8.13 -11.63 -13.06
C GLU A 209 -8.90 -11.68 -14.37
N LEU A 210 -10.05 -11.00 -14.42
CA LEU A 210 -10.93 -10.97 -15.59
C LEU A 210 -10.72 -9.70 -16.41
N GLU A 211 -10.68 -8.56 -15.73
CA GLU A 211 -10.48 -7.24 -16.34
C GLU A 211 -9.64 -6.37 -15.40
N ARG A 212 -8.75 -5.58 -15.97
CA ARG A 212 -7.93 -4.63 -15.23
C ARG A 212 -8.01 -3.27 -15.91
N ARG A 213 -8.30 -2.25 -15.09
CA ARG A 213 -8.25 -0.84 -15.48
C ARG A 213 -7.29 -0.13 -14.56
N GLU A 214 -6.20 0.36 -15.13
CA GLU A 214 -5.22 1.12 -14.36
C GLU A 214 -5.81 2.44 -13.87
N GLY A 215 -5.32 2.91 -12.71
CA GLY A 215 -5.71 4.20 -12.16
C GLY A 215 -5.06 5.38 -12.89
N GLU A 216 -5.62 6.56 -12.70
CA GLU A 216 -4.99 7.80 -13.14
C GLU A 216 -3.96 8.25 -12.10
N PRO A 217 -2.67 8.40 -12.46
CA PRO A 217 -1.66 8.91 -11.53
C PRO A 217 -2.04 10.30 -10.99
N GLY A 218 -1.58 10.61 -9.78
CA GLY A 218 -1.71 11.94 -9.23
C GLY A 218 -1.00 12.99 -10.07
N ALA A 219 -1.50 14.22 -10.01
CA ALA A 219 -0.92 15.34 -10.75
C ALA A 219 0.46 15.70 -10.18
N GLU A 220 1.38 16.08 -11.05
CA GLU A 220 2.65 16.66 -10.66
C GLU A 220 2.43 18.07 -10.06
N VAL A 221 3.20 18.39 -9.02
CA VAL A 221 3.20 19.70 -8.37
C VAL A 221 4.57 20.35 -8.55
N ASN A 222 4.60 21.46 -9.27
CA ASN A 222 5.81 22.26 -9.48
C ASN A 222 5.88 23.33 -8.39
N LEU A 223 7.01 23.40 -7.67
CA LEU A 223 7.28 24.41 -6.67
C LEU A 223 8.15 25.52 -7.25
N THR A 224 8.12 26.66 -6.59
CA THR A 224 9.04 27.78 -6.87
C THR A 224 10.40 27.60 -6.21
N ILE A 225 10.55 26.59 -5.34
CA ILE A 225 11.80 26.28 -4.63
C ILE A 225 12.90 25.93 -5.64
N ASP A 226 14.09 26.48 -5.40
CA ASP A 226 15.34 26.11 -6.03
C ASP A 226 16.11 25.20 -5.07
N ILE A 227 16.27 23.93 -5.43
CA ILE A 227 16.89 22.96 -4.53
C ILE A 227 18.37 23.27 -4.24
N ALA A 228 19.10 23.90 -5.18
CA ALA A 228 20.49 24.26 -4.96
C ALA A 228 20.61 25.38 -3.93
N LEU A 229 19.72 26.40 -4.02
CA LEU A 229 19.64 27.45 -3.02
C LEU A 229 19.18 26.90 -1.67
N GLN A 230 18.16 26.04 -1.66
CA GLN A 230 17.66 25.36 -0.45
C GLN A 230 18.78 24.63 0.30
N ARG A 231 19.60 23.85 -0.40
CA ARG A 231 20.77 23.15 0.18
C ARG A 231 21.77 24.13 0.78
N THR A 232 22.04 25.22 0.09
CA THR A 232 22.97 26.25 0.57
C THR A 232 22.44 26.86 1.88
N VAL A 233 21.16 27.19 1.95
CA VAL A 233 20.52 27.71 3.15
C VAL A 233 20.57 26.69 4.29
N ASN A 234 20.19 25.45 4.05
CA ASN A 234 20.24 24.38 5.07
C ASN A 234 21.67 24.17 5.61
N HIS A 235 22.67 24.20 4.72
CA HIS A 235 24.06 24.08 5.13
C HIS A 235 24.50 25.20 6.06
N ARG A 236 24.04 26.43 5.82
CA ARG A 236 24.32 27.60 6.67
C ARG A 236 23.63 27.55 8.03
N LEU A 237 22.44 26.93 8.08
CA LEU A 237 21.67 26.78 9.33
C LEU A 237 22.10 25.55 10.16
N LYS A 238 22.98 24.70 9.62
CA LYS A 238 23.41 23.47 10.31
C LYS A 238 23.94 23.79 11.72
N ASN A 239 23.48 23.02 12.69
CA ASN A 239 23.79 23.15 14.13
C ASN A 239 23.28 24.45 14.79
N GLN A 240 22.33 25.13 14.18
CA GLN A 240 21.66 26.30 14.76
C GLN A 240 20.16 26.01 14.89
N SER A 241 19.51 26.59 15.89
CA SER A 241 18.04 26.63 16.00
C SER A 241 17.57 27.90 15.32
N ALA A 242 17.35 27.81 14.00
CA ALA A 242 17.02 28.97 13.18
C ALA A 242 16.19 28.58 11.96
N ALA A 243 15.52 29.56 11.38
CA ALA A 243 14.81 29.43 10.12
C ALA A 243 15.19 30.58 9.17
N ALA A 244 15.15 30.31 7.88
CA ALA A 244 15.41 31.30 6.83
C ALA A 244 14.45 31.08 5.66
N VAL A 245 14.02 32.20 5.06
CA VAL A 245 13.19 32.21 3.85
C VAL A 245 13.83 33.14 2.84
N ALA A 246 13.99 32.70 1.61
CA ALA A 246 14.42 33.52 0.48
C ALA A 246 13.26 33.71 -0.48
N ILE A 247 12.93 34.98 -0.77
CA ILE A 247 11.80 35.33 -1.63
C ILE A 247 12.33 36.25 -2.74
N ASP A 248 11.92 35.98 -3.97
CA ASP A 248 12.14 36.87 -5.10
C ASP A 248 11.29 38.13 -4.93
N VAL A 249 11.94 39.26 -4.88
CA VAL A 249 11.26 40.56 -4.61
C VAL A 249 10.42 41.02 -5.79
N HIS A 250 10.65 40.51 -7.00
CA HIS A 250 9.90 40.88 -8.19
C HIS A 250 8.67 40.03 -8.43
N SER A 251 8.82 38.69 -8.24
CA SER A 251 7.74 37.73 -8.49
C SER A 251 6.96 37.33 -7.23
N GLY A 252 7.55 37.51 -6.04
CA GLY A 252 7.02 37.01 -4.78
C GLY A 252 7.20 35.48 -4.60
N GLU A 253 7.93 34.82 -5.49
CA GLU A 253 8.19 33.38 -5.40
C GLU A 253 9.09 33.05 -4.21
N VAL A 254 8.73 32.02 -3.45
CA VAL A 254 9.57 31.46 -2.40
C VAL A 254 10.60 30.54 -3.04
N LEU A 255 11.87 30.96 -3.05
CA LEU A 255 12.96 30.23 -3.65
C LEU A 255 13.62 29.24 -2.70
N ALA A 256 13.62 29.52 -1.40
CA ALA A 256 14.06 28.61 -0.36
C ALA A 256 13.30 28.88 0.95
N MET A 257 13.02 27.79 1.69
CA MET A 257 12.42 27.86 3.02
C MET A 257 13.00 26.74 3.86
N ALA A 258 13.86 27.08 4.81
CA ALA A 258 14.59 26.13 5.63
C ALA A 258 14.38 26.40 7.11
N SER A 259 14.33 25.34 7.90
CA SER A 259 14.27 25.38 9.36
C SER A 259 15.17 24.28 9.93
N SER A 260 15.89 24.60 10.98
CA SER A 260 16.80 23.69 11.70
C SER A 260 16.49 23.72 13.20
N PRO A 261 16.45 22.57 13.89
CA PRO A 261 16.69 21.21 13.40
C PRO A 261 15.58 20.69 12.48
N ALA A 262 15.92 19.74 11.62
CA ALA A 262 15.02 19.08 10.70
C ALA A 262 15.00 17.55 10.91
N PHE A 263 13.97 16.89 10.41
CA PHE A 263 13.81 15.43 10.47
C PHE A 263 13.94 14.81 9.06
N ASP A 264 14.14 13.49 8.97
CA ASP A 264 14.10 12.79 7.68
C ASP A 264 12.67 12.27 7.41
N PRO A 265 11.96 12.82 6.39
CA PRO A 265 10.62 12.36 6.04
C PRO A 265 10.57 10.90 5.56
N ASN A 266 11.69 10.34 5.08
CA ASN A 266 11.77 8.94 4.68
C ASN A 266 11.61 7.98 5.87
N ALA A 267 11.99 8.38 7.09
CA ALA A 267 11.83 7.57 8.30
C ALA A 267 10.36 7.16 8.55
N PHE A 268 9.40 8.04 8.22
CA PHE A 268 7.98 7.75 8.38
C PHE A 268 7.47 6.66 7.43
N ASN A 269 8.14 6.46 6.29
CA ASN A 269 7.82 5.38 5.35
C ASN A 269 8.29 4.01 5.86
N GLN A 270 9.36 4.00 6.65
CA GLN A 270 9.97 2.77 7.18
C GLN A 270 9.37 2.31 8.50
N GLY A 271 8.50 3.13 9.10
CA GLY A 271 8.00 2.96 10.46
C GLY A 271 9.01 3.54 11.47
N LEU A 272 8.61 4.55 12.21
CA LEU A 272 9.43 5.17 13.25
C LEU A 272 9.73 4.15 14.34
N LYS A 273 11.00 4.01 14.69
CA LYS A 273 11.41 3.31 15.88
C LYS A 273 11.12 4.19 17.11
N VAL A 274 10.79 3.59 18.24
CA VAL A 274 10.52 4.33 19.49
C VAL A 274 11.71 5.24 19.88
N ALA A 275 12.92 4.92 19.43
CA ALA A 275 14.11 5.72 19.64
C ALA A 275 14.24 6.97 18.73
N ASP A 276 13.38 7.07 17.73
CA ASP A 276 13.39 8.17 16.74
C ASP A 276 12.37 9.28 17.10
N TRP A 277 11.68 9.08 18.24
CA TRP A 277 10.81 10.08 18.90
C TRP A 277 11.61 10.81 20.00
#